data_46a77073370800848a5086cd0f73228b
#
_entry.id   46a77073370800848a5086cd0f73228b
#
_cell.length_a   1.000
_cell.length_b   1.000
_cell.length_c   1.000
_cell.angle_alpha   90.00
_cell.angle_beta   90.00
_cell.angle_gamma   90.00
#
_symmetry.space_group_name_H-M   'P 1'
#
loop_
_entity.id
_entity.type
_entity.pdbx_description
1 polymer ?
#
loop_
_entity_poly.entity_id
_entity_poly.type
_entity_poly.pdbx_seq_one_letter_code
_entity_poly.pdbx_strand_id
1 'polypeptide(L)'
;MLSSHEQVLGGASGQTYLGCNFPAAERYRAELMRHGQAVGEELAAQGALERYAVDFIARRFGDRWDLQAIEVNLRQGGTTHPYMALSAITSGCLDPASGLYHAPSGPALYYKATDNLTAPHLRGLLPVDLIDIVAEAGLHFDPAKLRGSVFHLLGCLSEYGKLGMTCIVRSAAEAEAVYAATEAELRRGARRLGH
;
A
#
# COMPACT_ATOMS: atom_id res chain seq x y z
N MET A 1 6.96 0.13 16.36
CA MET A 1 5.91 0.10 15.32
C MET A 1 6.59 0.13 13.96
N LEU A 2 6.05 -0.57 12.94
CA LEU A 2 6.66 -0.62 11.60
C LEU A 2 6.03 0.37 10.61
N SER A 3 4.70 0.57 10.69
CA SER A 3 3.99 1.42 9.71
C SER A 3 2.55 1.70 10.16
N SER A 4 1.96 2.75 9.64
CA SER A 4 0.53 3.07 9.79
C SER A 4 -0.11 3.26 8.41
N HIS A 5 -1.37 2.85 8.25
CA HIS A 5 -2.04 2.85 6.95
C HIS A 5 -3.48 3.33 7.04
N GLU A 6 -3.97 3.89 5.94
CA GLU A 6 -5.39 4.04 5.67
C GLU A 6 -5.85 2.85 4.84
N GLN A 7 -6.81 2.10 5.33
CA GLN A 7 -7.41 1.03 4.53
C GLN A 7 -8.32 1.61 3.44
N VAL A 8 -8.23 1.05 2.25
CA VAL A 8 -9.18 1.30 1.17
C VAL A 8 -10.16 0.15 1.18
N LEU A 9 -11.38 0.44 1.55
CA LEU A 9 -12.46 -0.54 1.66
C LEU A 9 -13.46 -0.37 0.52
N GLY A 10 -14.10 -1.47 0.12
CA GLY A 10 -15.10 -1.48 -0.94
C GLY A 10 -15.91 -2.77 -0.97
N GLY A 11 -16.33 -3.19 -2.19
CA GLY A 11 -17.24 -4.34 -2.35
C GLY A 11 -18.68 -4.00 -2.00
N ALA A 12 -19.58 -4.98 -2.09
CA ALA A 12 -21.01 -4.78 -1.90
C ALA A 12 -21.38 -4.33 -0.46
N SER A 13 -20.60 -4.78 0.55
CA SER A 13 -20.78 -4.38 1.95
C SER A 13 -20.00 -3.12 2.34
N GLY A 14 -19.11 -2.62 1.47
CA GLY A 14 -18.17 -1.56 1.81
C GLY A 14 -17.06 -1.97 2.79
N GLN A 15 -16.93 -3.25 3.13
CA GLN A 15 -15.99 -3.75 4.13
C GLN A 15 -14.90 -4.66 3.56
N THR A 16 -14.91 -4.91 2.26
CA THR A 16 -13.86 -5.70 1.62
C THR A 16 -12.60 -4.86 1.51
N TYR A 17 -11.49 -5.37 2.05
CA TYR A 17 -10.18 -4.74 1.87
C TYR A 17 -9.79 -4.77 0.39
N LEU A 18 -9.53 -3.61 -0.17
CA LEU A 18 -9.09 -3.42 -1.57
C LEU A 18 -7.64 -2.96 -1.66
N GLY A 19 -7.08 -2.48 -0.56
CA GLY A 19 -5.73 -1.94 -0.54
C GLY A 19 -5.52 -0.93 0.58
N CYS A 20 -4.46 -0.16 0.50
CA CYS A 20 -4.14 0.84 1.51
C CYS A 20 -3.36 2.02 0.95
N ASN A 21 -3.41 3.14 1.67
CA ASN A 21 -2.52 4.27 1.51
C ASN A 21 -1.54 4.32 2.69
N PHE A 22 -0.31 4.69 2.43
CA PHE A 22 0.74 4.89 3.42
C PHE A 22 1.33 6.30 3.31
N PRO A 23 1.62 6.94 4.44
CA PRO A 23 1.22 6.59 5.81
C PRO A 23 -0.24 6.93 6.09
N ALA A 24 -0.73 6.58 7.27
CA ALA A 24 -2.03 7.05 7.77
C ALA A 24 -2.07 8.59 7.85
N ALA A 25 -3.29 9.16 7.83
CA ALA A 25 -3.48 10.61 7.81
C ALA A 25 -2.79 11.31 8.98
N GLU A 26 -2.12 12.42 8.70
CA GLU A 26 -1.34 13.21 9.66
C GLU A 26 -2.13 13.59 10.90
N ARG A 27 -3.40 13.96 10.73
CA ARG A 27 -4.31 14.46 11.77
C ARG A 27 -4.52 13.51 12.96
N TYR A 28 -4.24 12.21 12.81
CA TYR A 28 -4.32 11.21 13.90
C TYR A 28 -3.18 10.19 13.89
N ARG A 29 -2.23 10.29 12.97
CA ARG A 29 -1.12 9.33 12.85
C ARG A 29 -0.32 9.19 14.14
N ALA A 30 0.02 10.31 14.77
CA ALA A 30 0.79 10.29 16.03
C ALA A 30 0.05 9.55 17.16
N GLU A 31 -1.27 9.76 17.27
CA GLU A 31 -2.09 9.06 18.25
C GLU A 31 -2.24 7.58 17.92
N LEU A 32 -2.47 7.26 16.65
CA LEU A 32 -2.51 5.87 16.15
C LEU A 32 -1.21 5.12 16.46
N MET A 33 -0.06 5.77 16.25
CA MET A 33 1.26 5.20 16.55
C MET A 33 1.43 4.91 18.04
N ARG A 34 1.02 5.81 18.90
CA ARG A 34 1.07 5.65 20.36
C ARG A 34 0.20 4.47 20.82
N HIS A 35 -1.02 4.35 20.31
CA HIS A 35 -1.89 3.22 20.62
C HIS A 35 -1.33 1.89 20.09
N GLY A 36 -0.84 1.88 18.85
CA GLY A 36 -0.22 0.70 18.27
C GLY A 36 1.04 0.25 19.03
N GLN A 37 1.81 1.19 19.56
CA GLN A 37 2.96 0.88 20.42
C GLN A 37 2.52 0.25 21.74
N ALA A 38 1.53 0.82 22.42
CA ALA A 38 1.03 0.28 23.69
C ALA A 38 0.48 -1.15 23.55
N VAL A 39 -0.29 -1.42 22.47
CA VAL A 39 -0.71 -2.79 22.15
C VAL A 39 0.48 -3.70 21.89
N GLY A 40 1.51 -3.21 21.19
CA GLY A 40 2.71 -3.97 20.90
C GLY A 40 3.53 -4.33 22.12
N GLU A 41 3.64 -3.43 23.07
CA GLU A 41 4.35 -3.67 24.34
C GLU A 41 3.64 -4.78 25.16
N GLU A 42 2.31 -4.74 25.19
CA GLU A 42 1.51 -5.78 25.86
C GLU A 42 1.64 -7.15 25.16
N LEU A 43 1.54 -7.18 23.83
CA LEU A 43 1.74 -8.41 23.07
C LEU A 43 3.14 -8.98 23.22
N ALA A 44 4.17 -8.14 23.25
CA ALA A 44 5.55 -8.56 23.47
C ALA A 44 5.74 -9.15 24.88
N ALA A 45 5.11 -8.57 25.91
CA ALA A 45 5.10 -9.09 27.27
C ALA A 45 4.46 -10.50 27.36
N GLN A 46 3.51 -10.78 26.46
CA GLN A 46 2.88 -12.10 26.32
C GLN A 46 3.63 -13.06 25.39
N GLY A 47 4.80 -12.66 24.88
CA GLY A 47 5.66 -13.50 24.06
C GLY A 47 5.41 -13.44 22.55
N ALA A 48 4.65 -12.47 22.04
CA ALA A 48 4.51 -12.28 20.60
C ALA A 48 5.82 -11.75 19.99
N LEU A 49 6.38 -12.47 19.02
CA LEU A 49 7.69 -12.16 18.41
C LEU A 49 7.61 -11.75 16.96
N GLU A 50 6.49 -12.00 16.29
CA GLU A 50 6.32 -11.79 14.86
C GLU A 50 5.57 -10.49 14.55
N ARG A 51 5.46 -10.20 13.25
CA ARG A 51 4.66 -9.06 12.76
C ARG A 51 3.18 -9.32 12.99
N TYR A 52 2.50 -8.30 13.46
CA TYR A 52 1.05 -8.29 13.62
C TYR A 52 0.49 -6.95 13.12
N ALA A 53 -0.80 -6.91 12.94
CA ALA A 53 -1.52 -5.68 12.63
C ALA A 53 -2.60 -5.43 13.68
N VAL A 54 -2.87 -4.16 13.95
CA VAL A 54 -4.00 -3.71 14.77
C VAL A 54 -4.87 -2.84 13.92
N ASP A 55 -6.13 -3.21 13.78
CA ASP A 55 -7.12 -2.45 13.03
C ASP A 55 -7.83 -1.46 13.95
N PHE A 56 -7.95 -0.23 13.49
CA PHE A 56 -8.57 0.87 14.22
C PHE A 56 -9.73 1.47 13.43
N ILE A 57 -10.76 1.89 14.13
CA ILE A 57 -11.74 2.83 13.62
C ILE A 57 -11.36 4.22 14.07
N ALA A 58 -11.24 5.16 13.12
CA ALA A 58 -11.04 6.57 13.39
C ALA A 58 -12.34 7.34 13.17
N ARG A 59 -12.95 7.86 14.24
CA ARG A 59 -14.18 8.65 14.18
C ARG A 59 -13.90 10.11 14.49
N ARG A 60 -14.47 11.00 13.69
CA ARG A 60 -14.33 12.43 13.90
C ARG A 60 -15.46 12.97 14.78
N PHE A 61 -15.06 13.71 15.82
CA PHE A 61 -15.97 14.47 16.70
C PHE A 61 -15.53 15.93 16.76
N GLY A 62 -16.15 16.78 15.96
CA GLY A 62 -15.71 18.17 15.81
C GLY A 62 -14.27 18.22 15.25
N ASP A 63 -13.35 18.79 16.04
CA ASP A 63 -11.92 18.88 15.67
C ASP A 63 -11.05 17.74 16.26
N ARG A 64 -11.65 16.81 17.00
CA ARG A 64 -10.94 15.67 17.60
C ARG A 64 -11.26 14.39 16.89
N TRP A 65 -10.33 13.44 16.98
CA TRP A 65 -10.47 12.08 16.49
C TRP A 65 -10.52 11.13 17.68
N ASP A 66 -11.43 10.17 17.61
CA ASP A 66 -11.54 9.04 18.52
C ASP A 66 -11.04 7.79 17.78
N LEU A 67 -9.98 7.19 18.31
CA LEU A 67 -9.36 6.00 17.73
C LEU A 67 -9.69 4.79 18.58
N GLN A 68 -10.35 3.82 18.01
CA GLN A 68 -10.74 2.59 18.70
C GLN A 68 -10.07 1.39 18.03
N ALA A 69 -9.25 0.67 18.76
CA ALA A 69 -8.73 -0.64 18.32
C ALA A 69 -9.88 -1.65 18.30
N ILE A 70 -10.07 -2.32 17.18
CA ILE A 70 -11.19 -3.25 16.98
C ILE A 70 -10.74 -4.68 16.73
N GLU A 71 -9.53 -4.89 16.21
CA GLU A 71 -9.02 -6.21 15.88
C GLU A 71 -7.50 -6.25 16.00
N VAL A 72 -6.98 -7.36 16.52
CA VAL A 72 -5.56 -7.68 16.49
C VAL A 72 -5.34 -8.92 15.63
N ASN A 73 -4.60 -8.76 14.55
CA ASN A 73 -4.26 -9.82 13.61
C ASN A 73 -2.82 -10.27 13.88
N LEU A 74 -2.61 -11.37 14.60
CA LEU A 74 -1.28 -11.92 14.94
C LEU A 74 -0.66 -12.66 13.74
N ARG A 75 -0.64 -12.00 12.59
CA ARG A 75 -0.11 -12.51 11.33
C ARG A 75 0.25 -11.37 10.39
N GLN A 76 0.95 -11.68 9.32
CA GLN A 76 1.12 -10.77 8.21
C GLN A 76 -0.24 -10.52 7.51
N GLY A 77 -0.47 -9.29 7.12
CA GLY A 77 -1.72 -8.84 6.47
C GLY A 77 -1.47 -8.15 5.13
N GLY A 78 -2.53 -7.59 4.55
CA GLY A 78 -2.49 -6.91 3.24
C GLY A 78 -1.56 -5.70 3.18
N THR A 79 -1.28 -5.05 4.32
CA THR A 79 -0.34 -3.92 4.42
C THR A 79 1.12 -4.35 4.52
N THR A 80 1.39 -5.62 4.81
CA THR A 80 2.75 -6.12 5.01
C THR A 80 3.56 -6.10 3.72
N HIS A 81 2.99 -6.65 2.64
CA HIS A 81 3.69 -6.75 1.35
C HIS A 81 4.10 -5.39 0.78
N PRO A 82 3.21 -4.38 0.64
CA PRO A 82 3.59 -3.09 0.09
C PRO A 82 4.65 -2.36 0.93
N TYR A 83 4.58 -2.47 2.27
CA TYR A 83 5.61 -1.90 3.13
C TYR A 83 6.97 -2.60 2.99
N MET A 84 6.97 -3.93 2.87
CA MET A 84 8.21 -4.68 2.61
C MET A 84 8.79 -4.37 1.24
N ALA A 85 7.96 -4.22 0.21
CA ALA A 85 8.39 -3.81 -1.12
C ALA A 85 9.05 -2.43 -1.07
N LEU A 86 8.41 -1.44 -0.43
CA LEU A 86 8.99 -0.12 -0.20
C LEU A 86 10.37 -0.22 0.45
N SER A 87 10.46 -0.97 1.55
CA SER A 87 11.73 -1.12 2.31
C SER A 87 12.82 -1.79 1.48
N ALA A 88 12.49 -2.85 0.75
CA ALA A 88 13.45 -3.62 -0.04
C ALA A 88 14.04 -2.82 -1.21
N ILE A 89 13.21 -2.03 -1.91
CA ILE A 89 13.66 -1.32 -3.13
C ILE A 89 14.24 0.06 -2.85
N THR A 90 13.99 0.65 -1.67
CA THR A 90 14.47 2.01 -1.35
C THR A 90 15.53 2.02 -0.25
N SER A 91 15.68 0.91 0.51
CA SER A 91 16.61 0.80 1.63
C SER A 91 16.48 1.92 2.67
N GLY A 92 15.29 2.50 2.79
CA GLY A 92 14.99 3.57 3.73
C GLY A 92 14.55 3.05 5.10
N CYS A 93 14.12 3.96 5.96
CA CYS A 93 13.65 3.64 7.30
C CYS A 93 12.47 4.51 7.74
N LEU A 94 11.66 3.97 8.65
CA LEU A 94 10.60 4.72 9.32
C LEU A 94 11.21 5.62 10.38
N ASP A 95 10.83 6.90 10.37
CA ASP A 95 11.06 7.80 11.51
C ASP A 95 9.99 7.54 12.57
N PRO A 96 10.36 7.04 13.76
CA PRO A 96 9.39 6.72 14.80
C PRO A 96 8.70 7.95 15.40
N ALA A 97 9.27 9.14 15.23
CA ALA A 97 8.68 10.38 15.78
C ALA A 97 7.54 10.89 14.88
N SER A 98 7.74 10.91 13.58
CA SER A 98 6.75 11.42 12.61
C SER A 98 5.85 10.32 12.02
N GLY A 99 6.30 9.05 12.04
CA GLY A 99 5.65 7.93 11.36
C GLY A 99 5.77 8.01 9.84
N LEU A 100 6.71 8.81 9.33
CA LEU A 100 7.05 8.88 7.92
C LEU A 100 8.19 7.93 7.60
N TYR A 101 8.16 7.38 6.40
CA TYR A 101 9.25 6.57 5.89
C TYR A 101 10.14 7.44 5.00
N HIS A 102 11.44 7.43 5.26
CA HIS A 102 12.42 8.23 4.54
C HIS A 102 13.37 7.36 3.74
N ALA A 103 13.59 7.73 2.47
CA ALA A 103 14.69 7.16 1.70
C ALA A 103 16.04 7.58 2.31
N PRO A 104 17.14 6.84 2.06
CA PRO A 104 18.48 7.21 2.56
C PRO A 104 18.92 8.61 2.13
N SER A 105 18.46 9.10 1.00
CA SER A 105 18.73 10.46 0.48
C SER A 105 17.83 11.55 1.06
N GLY A 106 16.93 11.21 1.98
CA GLY A 106 16.19 12.15 2.79
C GLY A 106 14.72 12.40 2.49
N PRO A 107 14.14 12.24 1.28
CA PRO A 107 12.72 12.55 1.07
C PRO A 107 11.83 11.53 1.77
N ALA A 108 10.68 12.02 2.30
CA ALA A 108 9.61 11.15 2.76
C ALA A 108 8.97 10.44 1.57
N LEU A 109 8.61 9.17 1.76
CA LEU A 109 7.96 8.35 0.75
C LEU A 109 6.55 7.96 1.19
N TYR A 110 5.69 7.92 0.21
CA TYR A 110 4.26 7.59 0.31
C TYR A 110 3.95 6.48 -0.67
N TYR A 111 2.88 5.74 -0.44
CA TYR A 111 2.36 4.86 -1.47
C TYR A 111 0.85 4.67 -1.40
N LYS A 112 0.28 4.32 -2.54
CA LYS A 112 -1.02 3.67 -2.67
C LYS A 112 -0.80 2.26 -3.16
N ALA A 113 -1.42 1.28 -2.50
CA ALA A 113 -1.28 -0.13 -2.83
C ALA A 113 -2.63 -0.83 -2.92
N THR A 114 -2.68 -1.86 -3.75
CA THR A 114 -3.79 -2.81 -3.85
C THR A 114 -3.26 -4.23 -4.02
N ASP A 115 -3.97 -5.21 -3.50
CA ASP A 115 -3.79 -6.64 -3.81
C ASP A 115 -4.98 -7.18 -4.62
N ASN A 116 -5.87 -6.31 -5.07
CA ASN A 116 -7.14 -6.67 -5.69
C ASN A 116 -7.51 -5.82 -6.92
N LEU A 117 -6.52 -5.37 -7.70
CA LEU A 117 -6.80 -4.79 -9.00
C LEU A 117 -7.27 -5.89 -9.94
N THR A 118 -8.57 -5.93 -10.19
CA THR A 118 -9.19 -6.95 -11.03
C THR A 118 -9.97 -6.29 -12.17
N ALA A 119 -9.69 -6.70 -13.41
CA ALA A 119 -10.41 -6.19 -14.57
C ALA A 119 -10.45 -7.22 -15.71
N PRO A 120 -11.58 -7.31 -16.44
CA PRO A 120 -11.70 -8.26 -17.57
C PRO A 120 -10.62 -8.11 -18.64
N HIS A 121 -10.22 -6.89 -18.95
CA HIS A 121 -9.19 -6.60 -19.97
C HIS A 121 -7.76 -7.00 -19.56
N LEU A 122 -7.54 -7.38 -18.29
CA LEU A 122 -6.25 -7.89 -17.83
C LEU A 122 -6.12 -9.40 -18.01
N ARG A 123 -7.23 -10.12 -18.29
CA ARG A 123 -7.20 -11.55 -18.57
C ARG A 123 -6.45 -11.82 -19.86
N GLY A 124 -5.65 -12.86 -19.86
CA GLY A 124 -4.81 -13.24 -21.00
C GLY A 124 -3.46 -12.53 -21.04
N LEU A 125 -3.28 -11.38 -20.39
CA LEU A 125 -1.98 -10.73 -20.30
C LEU A 125 -0.98 -11.63 -19.58
N LEU A 126 0.21 -11.75 -20.16
CA LEU A 126 1.34 -12.37 -19.48
C LEU A 126 2.06 -11.34 -18.58
N PRO A 127 2.80 -11.78 -17.57
CA PRO A 127 3.63 -10.86 -16.76
C PRO A 127 4.59 -10.01 -17.59
N VAL A 128 5.13 -10.53 -18.68
CA VAL A 128 6.01 -9.76 -19.59
C VAL A 128 5.25 -8.65 -20.29
N ASP A 129 4.03 -8.88 -20.75
CA ASP A 129 3.21 -7.86 -21.40
C ASP A 129 2.93 -6.68 -20.44
N LEU A 130 2.62 -7.02 -19.18
CA LEU A 130 2.40 -6.01 -18.13
C LEU A 130 3.66 -5.16 -17.91
N ILE A 131 4.83 -5.81 -17.81
CA ILE A 131 6.10 -5.12 -17.60
C ILE A 131 6.42 -4.21 -18.77
N ASP A 132 6.23 -4.68 -20.02
CA ASP A 132 6.47 -3.90 -21.22
C ASP A 132 5.55 -2.67 -21.30
N ILE A 133 4.24 -2.84 -21.07
CA ILE A 133 3.27 -1.74 -21.03
C ILE A 133 3.71 -0.65 -20.04
N VAL A 134 4.09 -1.06 -18.85
CA VAL A 134 4.44 -0.11 -17.77
C VAL A 134 5.81 0.53 -18.01
N ALA A 135 6.76 -0.21 -18.58
CA ALA A 135 8.08 0.31 -18.95
C ALA A 135 7.99 1.32 -20.10
N GLU A 136 7.23 1.01 -21.16
CA GLU A 136 6.99 1.94 -22.29
C GLU A 136 6.34 3.24 -21.82
N ALA A 137 5.43 3.16 -20.84
CA ALA A 137 4.78 4.34 -20.26
C ALA A 137 5.65 5.11 -19.25
N GLY A 138 6.84 4.59 -18.88
CA GLY A 138 7.71 5.20 -17.88
C GLY A 138 7.10 5.22 -16.48
N LEU A 139 6.24 4.24 -16.15
CA LEU A 139 5.52 4.12 -14.88
C LEU A 139 6.10 3.06 -13.94
N HIS A 140 7.10 2.27 -14.39
CA HIS A 140 7.85 1.38 -13.51
C HIS A 140 8.61 2.17 -12.44
N PHE A 141 8.91 1.55 -11.31
CA PHE A 141 9.64 2.22 -10.25
C PHE A 141 11.06 2.60 -10.71
N ASP A 142 11.35 3.89 -10.66
CA ASP A 142 12.65 4.47 -10.96
C ASP A 142 13.34 4.84 -9.64
N PRO A 143 14.41 4.11 -9.24
CA PRO A 143 15.10 4.38 -7.98
C PRO A 143 15.81 5.74 -7.94
N ALA A 144 16.17 6.33 -9.09
CA ALA A 144 16.77 7.65 -9.12
C ALA A 144 15.74 8.75 -8.84
N LYS A 145 14.52 8.55 -9.27
CA LYS A 145 13.40 9.47 -9.03
C LYS A 145 12.62 9.14 -7.75
N LEU A 146 12.81 7.94 -7.17
CA LEU A 146 12.01 7.39 -6.08
C LEU A 146 10.52 7.44 -6.39
N ARG A 147 10.14 7.00 -7.59
CA ARG A 147 8.79 7.14 -8.12
C ARG A 147 8.46 6.01 -9.09
N GLY A 148 7.25 5.48 -8.97
CA GLY A 148 6.71 4.51 -9.92
C GLY A 148 5.99 3.35 -9.26
N SER A 149 5.62 2.37 -10.07
CA SER A 149 4.82 1.21 -9.69
C SER A 149 5.67 -0.05 -9.62
N VAL A 150 5.39 -0.89 -8.63
CA VAL A 150 5.87 -2.27 -8.51
C VAL A 150 4.68 -3.21 -8.41
N PHE A 151 4.85 -4.45 -8.85
CA PHE A 151 3.74 -5.40 -9.01
C PHE A 151 3.99 -6.69 -8.25
N HIS A 152 2.88 -7.33 -7.85
CA HIS A 152 2.88 -8.65 -7.22
C HIS A 152 1.62 -9.41 -7.60
N LEU A 153 1.46 -10.65 -7.13
CA LEU A 153 0.36 -11.55 -7.52
C LEU A 153 0.27 -11.80 -9.03
N LEU A 154 1.41 -11.74 -9.72
CA LEU A 154 1.46 -11.88 -11.19
C LEU A 154 0.99 -13.26 -11.68
N GLY A 155 1.03 -14.30 -10.84
CA GLY A 155 0.46 -15.61 -11.15
C GLY A 155 -1.07 -15.60 -11.31
N CYS A 156 -1.77 -14.56 -10.83
CA CYS A 156 -3.21 -14.41 -10.98
C CYS A 156 -3.60 -13.59 -12.22
N LEU A 157 -2.62 -13.00 -12.93
CA LEU A 157 -2.88 -12.04 -13.99
C LEU A 157 -3.62 -12.66 -15.17
N SER A 158 -3.03 -13.67 -15.79
CA SER A 158 -3.55 -14.24 -17.05
C SER A 158 -4.90 -14.93 -16.87
N GLU A 159 -5.07 -15.68 -15.80
CA GLU A 159 -6.29 -16.48 -15.58
C GLU A 159 -7.43 -15.63 -15.02
N TYR A 160 -7.15 -14.82 -14.01
CA TYR A 160 -8.19 -14.08 -13.28
C TYR A 160 -8.28 -12.60 -13.64
N GLY A 161 -7.34 -12.08 -14.44
CA GLY A 161 -7.24 -10.63 -14.69
C GLY A 161 -7.01 -9.85 -13.42
N LYS A 162 -6.25 -10.44 -12.48
CA LYS A 162 -6.01 -9.89 -11.15
C LYS A 162 -4.52 -9.70 -10.90
N LEU A 163 -4.16 -8.58 -10.29
CA LEU A 163 -2.79 -8.30 -9.85
C LEU A 163 -2.78 -7.45 -8.58
N GLY A 164 -1.63 -7.40 -7.92
CA GLY A 164 -1.32 -6.45 -6.88
C GLY A 164 -0.36 -5.37 -7.40
N MET A 165 -0.52 -4.15 -6.90
CA MET A 165 0.26 -2.99 -7.32
C MET A 165 0.56 -2.09 -6.13
N THR A 166 1.78 -1.56 -6.06
CA THR A 166 2.20 -0.55 -5.09
C THR A 166 2.84 0.61 -5.83
N CYS A 167 2.22 1.79 -5.76
CA CYS A 167 2.70 3.02 -6.40
C CYS A 167 3.42 3.87 -5.37
N ILE A 168 4.76 3.92 -5.45
CA ILE A 168 5.63 4.59 -4.49
C ILE A 168 6.03 5.95 -5.05
N VAL A 169 5.97 6.99 -4.24
CA VAL A 169 6.16 8.39 -4.62
C VAL A 169 6.53 9.26 -3.41
N ARG A 170 6.60 10.60 -3.61
CA ARG A 170 7.00 11.57 -2.58
C ARG A 170 5.84 12.32 -1.92
N SER A 171 4.58 12.07 -2.33
CA SER A 171 3.39 12.65 -1.70
C SER A 171 2.16 11.77 -1.89
N ALA A 172 1.17 11.89 -1.00
CA ALA A 172 -0.08 11.14 -1.10
C ALA A 172 -0.87 11.46 -2.39
N ALA A 173 -0.91 12.73 -2.79
CA ALA A 173 -1.59 13.14 -4.02
C ALA A 173 -0.94 12.54 -5.28
N GLU A 174 0.39 12.45 -5.28
CA GLU A 174 1.13 11.82 -6.36
C GLU A 174 0.90 10.30 -6.41
N ALA A 175 0.74 9.63 -5.24
CA ALA A 175 0.43 8.20 -5.19
C ALA A 175 -0.87 7.88 -5.91
N GLU A 176 -1.91 8.68 -5.69
CA GLU A 176 -3.18 8.55 -6.39
C GLU A 176 -3.03 8.76 -7.90
N ALA A 177 -2.28 9.78 -8.29
CA ALA A 177 -2.06 10.11 -9.70
C ALA A 177 -1.29 8.99 -10.44
N VAL A 178 -0.22 8.46 -9.83
CA VAL A 178 0.56 7.35 -10.42
C VAL A 178 -0.28 6.08 -10.49
N TYR A 179 -1.06 5.80 -9.45
CA TYR A 179 -1.98 4.65 -9.42
C TYR A 179 -2.97 4.71 -10.58
N ALA A 180 -3.68 5.83 -10.72
CA ALA A 180 -4.66 6.03 -11.79
C ALA A 180 -4.02 6.00 -13.19
N ALA A 181 -2.83 6.59 -13.35
CA ALA A 181 -2.09 6.55 -14.61
C ALA A 181 -1.69 5.13 -14.98
N THR A 182 -1.18 4.35 -14.02
CA THR A 182 -0.78 2.96 -14.26
C THR A 182 -1.98 2.10 -14.65
N GLU A 183 -3.11 2.24 -13.95
CA GLU A 183 -4.35 1.52 -14.30
C GLU A 183 -4.84 1.88 -15.72
N ALA A 184 -4.79 3.16 -16.08
CA ALA A 184 -5.19 3.61 -17.42
C ALA A 184 -4.27 3.05 -18.52
N GLU A 185 -2.95 2.98 -18.28
CA GLU A 185 -2.01 2.41 -19.24
C GLU A 185 -2.17 0.90 -19.39
N LEU A 186 -2.39 0.18 -18.31
CA LEU A 186 -2.67 -1.25 -18.37
C LEU A 186 -3.92 -1.52 -19.22
N ARG A 187 -4.98 -0.74 -19.05
CA ARG A 187 -6.20 -0.82 -19.88
C ARG A 187 -5.92 -0.54 -21.35
N ARG A 188 -5.09 0.46 -21.64
CA ARG A 188 -4.74 0.85 -23.01
C ARG A 188 -3.86 -0.17 -23.69
N GLY A 189 -2.84 -0.66 -22.99
CA GLY A 189 -1.92 -1.68 -23.45
C GLY A 189 -2.61 -3.01 -23.72
N ALA A 190 -3.48 -3.47 -22.83
CA ALA A 190 -4.28 -4.67 -23.00
C ALA A 190 -5.11 -4.63 -24.30
N ARG A 191 -5.80 -3.51 -24.56
CA ARG A 191 -6.56 -3.32 -25.81
C ARG A 191 -5.67 -3.37 -27.07
N ARG A 192 -4.43 -2.85 -26.99
CA ARG A 192 -3.48 -2.92 -28.13
C ARG A 192 -3.07 -4.36 -28.44
N LEU A 193 -3.03 -5.21 -27.42
CA LEU A 193 -2.69 -6.64 -27.52
C LEU A 193 -3.91 -7.52 -27.86
N GLY A 194 -5.11 -6.94 -27.98
CA GLY A 194 -6.32 -7.67 -28.35
C GLY A 194 -7.09 -8.31 -27.19
N HIS A 195 -6.84 -7.83 -25.97
CA HIS A 195 -7.53 -8.27 -24.75
C HIS A 195 -8.68 -7.35 -24.34
#